data_cb814267bd66b4d3ca287eae3b1da203
#
_entry.id   cb814267bd66b4d3ca287eae3b1da203
#
_cell.length_a   1.000
_cell.length_b   1.000
_cell.length_c   1.000
_cell.angle_alpha   90.00
_cell.angle_beta   90.00
_cell.angle_gamma   90.00
#
_symmetry.space_group_name_H-M   'P 1'
#
loop_
_entity.id
_entity.type
_entity.pdbx_description
1 polymer ?
#
loop_
_entity_poly.entity_id
_entity_poly.type
_entity_poly.pdbx_seq_one_letter_code
_entity_poly.pdbx_strand_id
1 'polypeptide(L)'
;MIYLDTSVALASLFDEPRKPATEFWAQAMVSSRLLEYELLVRFNALGTAPEAVGKARVFLEGIVLVDLDQPALARALQQFPLVVRTLEAIHLATMEFLRVQGLEVEVATYDRRLAETAGAMGFKLADV
;
A
#
# COMPACT_ATOMS: atom_id res chain seq x y z
N MET A 1 -11.20 -3.10 7.17
CA MET A 1 -10.61 -2.18 6.17
C MET A 1 -9.25 -2.73 5.78
N ILE A 2 -8.93 -2.73 4.49
CA ILE A 2 -7.65 -3.24 3.97
C ILE A 2 -6.71 -2.07 3.73
N TYR A 3 -5.50 -2.14 4.30
CA TYR A 3 -4.39 -1.31 3.90
C TYR A 3 -3.69 -1.96 2.71
N LEU A 4 -3.74 -1.30 1.57
CA LEU A 4 -3.22 -1.84 0.30
C LEU A 4 -1.79 -1.37 0.05
N ASP A 5 -0.87 -2.33 -0.04
CA ASP A 5 0.50 -2.08 -0.49
C ASP A 5 0.60 -2.09 -2.02
N THR A 6 1.58 -1.38 -2.52
CA THR A 6 1.84 -1.22 -3.97
C THR A 6 2.07 -2.56 -4.68
N SER A 7 2.67 -3.54 -4.03
CA SER A 7 2.92 -4.86 -4.62
C SER A 7 1.63 -5.58 -5.05
N VAL A 8 0.58 -5.51 -4.24
CA VAL A 8 -0.73 -6.11 -4.54
C VAL A 8 -1.46 -5.33 -5.63
N ALA A 9 -1.40 -4.01 -5.59
CA ALA A 9 -1.96 -3.15 -6.62
C ALA A 9 -1.33 -3.40 -8.00
N LEU A 10 0.00 -3.47 -8.06
CA LEU A 10 0.74 -3.77 -9.29
C LEU A 10 0.41 -5.16 -9.83
N ALA A 11 0.38 -6.18 -8.98
CA ALA A 11 0.03 -7.54 -9.38
C ALA A 11 -1.36 -7.60 -10.03
N SER A 12 -2.31 -6.84 -9.50
CA SER A 12 -3.66 -6.77 -10.06
C SER A 12 -3.71 -6.01 -11.38
N LEU A 13 -3.05 -4.86 -11.47
CA LEU A 13 -3.04 -4.01 -12.66
C LEU A 13 -2.26 -4.64 -13.83
N PHE A 14 -1.21 -5.41 -13.54
CA PHE A 14 -0.45 -6.15 -14.56
C PHE A 14 -0.95 -7.58 -14.80
N ASP A 15 -2.08 -7.95 -14.18
CA ASP A 15 -2.69 -9.29 -14.35
C ASP A 15 -1.70 -10.42 -14.05
N GLU A 16 -0.94 -10.28 -12.98
CA GLU A 16 0.04 -11.28 -12.58
C GLU A 16 -0.62 -12.59 -12.13
N PRO A 17 0.08 -13.76 -12.24
CA PRO A 17 -0.47 -15.04 -11.80
C PRO A 17 -0.86 -15.06 -10.32
N ARG A 18 -0.08 -14.38 -9.47
CA ARG A 18 -0.42 -14.15 -8.07
C ARG A 18 -1.06 -12.78 -7.91
N LYS A 19 -2.36 -12.75 -7.76
CA LYS A 19 -3.16 -11.55 -7.50
C LYS A 19 -4.37 -11.92 -6.64
N PRO A 20 -4.97 -10.96 -5.92
CA PRO A 20 -6.16 -11.24 -5.14
C PRO A 20 -7.35 -11.69 -6.00
N ALA A 21 -8.22 -12.51 -5.41
CA ALA A 21 -9.50 -12.84 -6.02
C ALA A 21 -10.40 -11.59 -6.19
N THR A 22 -11.36 -11.67 -7.10
CA THR A 22 -12.24 -10.51 -7.41
C THR A 22 -12.99 -10.02 -6.17
N GLU A 23 -13.40 -10.91 -5.30
CA GLU A 23 -14.15 -10.62 -4.07
C GLU A 23 -13.35 -9.79 -3.06
N PHE A 24 -12.03 -9.88 -3.10
CA PHE A 24 -11.13 -9.09 -2.26
C PHE A 24 -11.38 -7.58 -2.44
N TRP A 25 -11.64 -7.14 -3.67
CA TRP A 25 -11.80 -5.74 -4.05
C TRP A 25 -13.15 -5.13 -3.63
N ALA A 26 -14.07 -5.94 -3.11
CA ALA A 26 -15.33 -5.45 -2.53
C ALA A 26 -15.17 -4.83 -1.14
N GLN A 27 -13.99 -4.97 -0.52
CA GLN A 27 -13.69 -4.43 0.79
C GLN A 27 -13.31 -2.94 0.71
N ALA A 28 -13.50 -2.22 1.82
CA ALA A 28 -13.01 -0.84 1.92
C ALA A 28 -11.48 -0.81 1.94
N MET A 29 -10.90 -0.07 0.99
CA MET A 29 -9.47 0.04 0.78
C MET A 29 -8.93 1.39 1.25
N VAL A 30 -7.77 1.36 1.89
CA VAL A 30 -7.00 2.54 2.27
C VAL A 30 -5.53 2.33 1.96
N SER A 31 -4.81 3.37 1.62
CA SER A 31 -3.36 3.32 1.47
C SER A 31 -2.73 4.69 1.76
N SER A 32 -1.41 4.74 1.76
CA SER A 32 -0.68 6.00 1.71
C SER A 32 -0.84 6.67 0.33
N ARG A 33 -0.80 7.99 0.29
CA ARG A 33 -0.65 8.77 -0.95
C ARG A 33 0.57 8.30 -1.77
N LEU A 34 1.55 7.69 -1.10
CA LEU A 34 2.70 7.09 -1.75
C LEU A 34 2.31 6.03 -2.81
N LEU A 35 1.23 5.28 -2.60
CA LEU A 35 0.73 4.30 -3.57
C LEU A 35 0.52 4.92 -4.96
N GLU A 36 -0.08 6.11 -5.01
CA GLU A 36 -0.30 6.82 -6.29
C GLU A 36 1.02 7.08 -7.02
N TYR A 37 2.02 7.59 -6.30
CA TYR A 37 3.34 7.85 -6.87
C TYR A 37 4.04 6.58 -7.33
N GLU A 38 4.05 5.55 -6.53
CA GLU A 38 4.69 4.27 -6.86
C GLU A 38 4.05 3.62 -8.09
N LEU A 39 2.71 3.64 -8.19
CA LEU A 39 2.00 3.12 -9.36
C LEU A 39 2.31 3.92 -10.62
N LEU A 40 2.11 5.24 -10.59
CA LEU A 40 2.24 6.08 -11.78
C LEU A 40 3.70 6.20 -12.25
N VAL A 41 4.65 6.30 -11.34
CA VAL A 41 6.08 6.27 -11.67
C VAL A 41 6.47 4.95 -12.33
N ARG A 42 5.94 3.83 -11.83
CA ARG A 42 6.19 2.49 -12.42
C ARG A 42 5.62 2.37 -13.82
N PHE A 43 4.39 2.81 -14.04
CA PHE A 43 3.77 2.81 -15.38
C PHE A 43 4.54 3.70 -16.36
N ASN A 44 4.95 4.89 -15.93
CA ASN A 44 5.76 5.79 -16.76
C ASN A 44 7.13 5.20 -17.11
N ALA A 45 7.80 4.57 -16.14
CA ALA A 45 9.11 3.94 -16.35
C ALA A 45 9.06 2.78 -17.34
N LEU A 46 7.95 2.06 -17.42
CA LEU A 46 7.73 0.97 -18.37
C LEU A 46 7.31 1.44 -19.75
N GLY A 47 7.09 2.75 -19.97
CA GLY A 47 6.62 3.30 -21.24
C GLY A 47 5.25 2.76 -21.65
N THR A 48 4.37 2.49 -20.67
CA THR A 48 3.04 1.94 -20.91
C THR A 48 2.16 2.92 -21.68
N ALA A 49 1.19 2.36 -22.45
CA ALA A 49 0.26 3.16 -23.20
C ALA A 49 -0.59 4.08 -22.29
N PRO A 50 -1.06 5.24 -22.79
CA PRO A 50 -1.92 6.14 -22.03
C PRO A 50 -3.16 5.49 -21.42
N GLU A 51 -3.72 4.49 -22.09
CA GLU A 51 -4.87 3.69 -21.61
C GLU A 51 -4.53 2.90 -20.34
N ALA A 52 -3.30 2.38 -20.23
CA ALA A 52 -2.85 1.65 -19.04
C ALA A 52 -2.71 2.60 -17.85
N VAL A 53 -2.18 3.80 -18.07
CA VAL A 53 -2.12 4.86 -17.05
C VAL A 53 -3.54 5.27 -16.63
N GLY A 54 -4.46 5.38 -17.58
CA GLY A 54 -5.88 5.66 -17.30
C GLY A 54 -6.52 4.60 -16.40
N LYS A 55 -6.25 3.32 -16.65
CA LYS A 55 -6.72 2.21 -15.79
C LYS A 55 -6.16 2.31 -14.37
N ALA A 56 -4.89 2.65 -14.22
CA ALA A 56 -4.29 2.84 -12.90
C ALA A 56 -4.95 4.00 -12.14
N ARG A 57 -5.30 5.11 -12.82
CA ARG A 57 -6.03 6.22 -12.20
C ARG A 57 -7.44 5.83 -11.76
N VAL A 58 -8.19 5.12 -12.58
CA VAL A 58 -9.52 4.60 -12.22
C VAL A 58 -9.42 3.63 -11.03
N PHE A 59 -8.41 2.77 -11.01
CA PHE A 59 -8.15 1.89 -9.88
C PHE A 59 -7.93 2.68 -8.57
N LEU A 60 -7.17 3.76 -8.62
CA LEU A 60 -6.90 4.61 -7.46
C LEU A 60 -8.16 5.32 -6.92
N GLU A 61 -9.16 5.60 -7.75
CA GLU A 61 -10.43 6.22 -7.31
C GLU A 61 -11.19 5.35 -6.30
N GLY A 62 -10.98 4.04 -6.31
CA GLY A 62 -11.57 3.09 -5.35
C GLY A 62 -10.84 3.01 -4.01
N ILE A 63 -9.75 3.76 -3.81
CA ILE A 63 -8.88 3.65 -2.64
C ILE A 63 -8.83 4.99 -1.91
N VAL A 64 -9.07 4.98 -0.60
CA VAL A 64 -8.85 6.17 0.23
C VAL A 64 -7.34 6.37 0.41
N LEU A 65 -6.82 7.50 -0.06
CA LEU A 65 -5.41 7.82 0.04
C LEU A 65 -5.16 8.81 1.19
N VAL A 66 -4.33 8.37 2.15
CA VAL A 66 -3.88 9.19 3.28
C VAL A 66 -2.69 10.03 2.86
N ASP A 67 -2.81 11.35 3.02
CA ASP A 67 -1.75 12.28 2.64
C ASP A 67 -0.47 12.08 3.46
N LEU A 68 0.66 12.34 2.83
CA LEU A 68 1.98 12.33 3.46
C LEU A 68 2.18 13.66 4.19
N ASP A 69 1.78 13.71 5.45
CA ASP A 69 1.96 14.88 6.29
C ASP A 69 3.22 14.79 7.17
N GLN A 70 3.54 15.88 7.84
CA GLN A 70 4.73 15.95 8.68
C GLN A 70 4.75 14.90 9.81
N PRO A 71 3.67 14.61 10.54
CA PRO A 71 3.66 13.56 11.56
C PRO A 71 3.97 12.17 11.02
N ALA A 72 3.40 11.78 9.88
CA ALA A 72 3.66 10.49 9.24
C ALA A 72 5.12 10.38 8.78
N LEU A 73 5.65 11.42 8.15
CA LEU A 73 7.04 11.46 7.71
C LEU A 73 8.02 11.46 8.90
N ALA A 74 7.71 12.17 9.99
CA ALA A 74 8.51 12.15 11.21
C ALA A 74 8.55 10.74 11.83
N ARG A 75 7.44 10.01 11.83
CA ARG A 75 7.40 8.62 12.31
C ARG A 75 8.24 7.70 11.42
N ALA A 76 8.24 7.90 10.11
CA ALA A 76 9.06 7.11 9.18
C ALA A 76 10.57 7.24 9.41
N LEU A 77 11.03 8.33 10.05
CA LEU A 77 12.43 8.54 10.43
C LEU A 77 12.85 7.78 11.69
N GLN A 78 11.92 7.24 12.46
CA GLN A 78 12.20 6.50 13.68
C GLN A 78 12.47 5.02 13.40
N GLN A 79 12.98 4.29 14.38
CA GLN A 79 13.23 2.87 14.27
C GLN A 79 11.94 2.05 14.16
N PHE A 80 12.01 0.99 13.39
CA PHE A 80 11.01 -0.07 13.30
C PHE A 80 11.55 -1.37 13.93
N PRO A 81 10.68 -2.34 14.26
CA PRO A 81 11.13 -3.61 14.85
C PRO A 81 12.14 -4.39 13.98
N LEU A 82 12.04 -4.25 12.66
CA LEU A 82 12.97 -4.84 11.68
C LEU A 82 13.55 -3.75 10.79
N VAL A 83 14.61 -4.08 10.06
CA VAL A 83 15.21 -3.16 9.08
C VAL A 83 14.26 -2.99 7.90
N VAL A 84 13.93 -1.75 7.60
CA VAL A 84 13.02 -1.37 6.49
C VAL A 84 13.70 -0.40 5.54
N ARG A 85 13.22 -0.38 4.29
CA ARG A 85 13.61 0.61 3.29
C ARG A 85 12.76 1.88 3.45
N THR A 86 13.17 2.96 2.77
CA THR A 86 12.53 4.29 2.89
C THR A 86 11.03 4.25 2.58
N LEU A 87 10.62 3.63 1.47
CA LEU A 87 9.20 3.58 1.08
C LEU A 87 8.39 2.65 1.98
N GLU A 88 8.97 1.52 2.41
CA GLU A 88 8.37 0.64 3.41
C GLU A 88 8.11 1.38 4.73
N ALA A 89 9.08 2.19 5.18
CA ALA A 89 8.93 3.01 6.40
C ALA A 89 7.75 3.98 6.30
N ILE A 90 7.53 4.59 5.13
CA ILE A 90 6.41 5.50 4.90
C ILE A 90 5.07 4.76 4.94
N HIS A 91 4.97 3.58 4.32
CA HIS A 91 3.77 2.75 4.42
C HIS A 91 3.47 2.35 5.87
N LEU A 92 4.47 1.87 6.61
CA LEU A 92 4.32 1.48 8.01
C LEU A 92 3.92 2.65 8.92
N ALA A 93 4.51 3.82 8.70
CA ALA A 93 4.15 5.04 9.42
C ALA A 93 2.69 5.45 9.14
N THR A 94 2.23 5.29 7.90
CA THR A 94 0.83 5.57 7.54
C THR A 94 -0.13 4.59 8.22
N MET A 95 0.21 3.29 8.25
CA MET A 95 -0.59 2.29 8.98
C MET A 95 -0.68 2.63 10.48
N GLU A 96 0.42 3.01 11.09
CA GLU A 96 0.45 3.39 12.50
C GLU A 96 -0.37 4.65 12.77
N PHE A 97 -0.31 5.64 11.88
CA PHE A 97 -1.18 6.82 11.93
C PHE A 97 -2.66 6.42 11.93
N LEU A 98 -3.08 5.55 11.03
CA LEU A 98 -4.47 5.05 10.97
C LEU A 98 -4.88 4.37 12.27
N ARG A 99 -4.01 3.52 12.84
CA ARG A 99 -4.25 2.86 14.12
C ARG A 99 -4.43 3.86 15.28
N VAL A 100 -3.61 4.91 15.32
CA VAL A 100 -3.73 5.99 16.31
C VAL A 100 -5.07 6.74 16.16
N GLN A 101 -5.59 6.85 14.93
CA GLN A 101 -6.92 7.41 14.67
C GLN A 101 -8.08 6.44 15.03
N GLY A 102 -7.77 5.26 15.55
CA GLY A 102 -8.76 4.25 15.94
C GLY A 102 -9.27 3.38 14.78
N LEU A 103 -8.58 3.39 13.64
CA LEU A 103 -8.91 2.57 12.48
C LEU A 103 -8.13 1.26 12.51
N GLU A 104 -8.84 0.14 12.53
CA GLU A 104 -8.23 -1.18 12.37
C GLU A 104 -8.07 -1.51 10.89
N VAL A 105 -6.84 -1.83 10.50
CA VAL A 105 -6.52 -2.24 9.13
C VAL A 105 -5.85 -3.61 9.13
N GLU A 106 -6.15 -4.39 8.09
CA GLU A 106 -5.41 -5.59 7.72
C GLU A 106 -4.53 -5.27 6.52
N VAL A 107 -3.29 -5.72 6.54
CA VAL A 107 -2.28 -5.34 5.54
C VAL A 107 -2.26 -6.34 4.41
N ALA A 108 -2.57 -5.88 3.20
CA ALA A 108 -2.44 -6.65 1.97
C ALA A 108 -1.11 -6.30 1.30
N THR A 109 -0.18 -7.22 1.29
CA THR A 109 1.13 -7.06 0.66
C THR A 109 1.70 -8.39 0.17
N TYR A 110 2.43 -8.35 -0.93
CA TYR A 110 3.28 -9.45 -1.41
C TYR A 110 4.75 -9.23 -1.05
N ASP A 111 5.08 -8.07 -0.48
CA ASP A 111 6.41 -7.79 0.04
C ASP A 111 6.61 -8.48 1.39
N ARG A 112 7.48 -9.49 1.39
CA ARG A 112 7.77 -10.29 2.59
C ARG A 112 8.30 -9.44 3.74
N ARG A 113 9.19 -8.49 3.46
CA ARG A 113 9.80 -7.62 4.49
C ARG A 113 8.75 -6.70 5.12
N LEU A 114 7.90 -6.10 4.30
CA LEU A 114 6.79 -5.28 4.79
C LEU A 114 5.83 -6.12 5.65
N ALA A 115 5.48 -7.33 5.20
CA ALA A 115 4.62 -8.24 5.94
C ALA A 115 5.20 -8.63 7.30
N GLU A 116 6.49 -9.00 7.34
CA GLU A 116 7.18 -9.37 8.59
C GLU A 116 7.23 -8.19 9.57
N THR A 117 7.54 -6.99 9.08
CA THR A 117 7.61 -5.80 9.94
C THR A 117 6.24 -5.35 10.42
N ALA A 118 5.23 -5.34 9.56
CA ALA A 118 3.85 -5.02 9.93
C ALA A 118 3.33 -6.02 10.99
N GLY A 119 3.60 -7.30 10.80
CA GLY A 119 3.28 -8.34 11.80
C GLY A 119 3.96 -8.11 13.14
N ALA A 120 5.25 -7.75 13.14
CA ALA A 120 6.00 -7.40 14.35
C ALA A 120 5.46 -6.14 15.05
N MET A 121 4.82 -5.24 14.30
CA MET A 121 4.11 -4.06 14.83
C MET A 121 2.68 -4.38 15.29
N GLY A 122 2.24 -5.63 15.18
CA GLY A 122 0.92 -6.08 15.63
C GLY A 122 -0.21 -5.91 14.61
N PHE A 123 0.10 -5.60 13.35
CA PHE A 123 -0.89 -5.59 12.29
C PHE A 123 -1.23 -7.00 11.82
N LYS A 124 -2.51 -7.23 11.52
CA LYS A 124 -2.95 -8.46 10.85
C LYS A 124 -2.62 -8.39 9.37
N LEU A 125 -2.28 -9.52 8.79
CA LEU A 125 -2.11 -9.65 7.34
C LEU A 125 -3.40 -10.13 6.72
N ALA A 126 -3.79 -9.50 5.61
CA ALA A 126 -4.91 -9.94 4.80
C ALA A 126 -4.52 -11.19 3.99
N ASP A 127 -5.48 -12.04 3.71
CA ASP A 127 -5.30 -13.21 2.83
C ASP A 127 -5.38 -12.75 1.36
N VAL A 128 -4.23 -12.78 0.67
CA VAL A 128 -4.06 -12.29 -0.71
C VAL A 128 -3.18 -13.21 -1.55
#